data_118069cb7554cbe194a300860cc3fb6f
#
_entry.id   118069cb7554cbe194a300860cc3fb6f
#
_cell.length_a   1.000
_cell.length_b   1.000
_cell.length_c   1.000
_cell.angle_alpha   90.00
_cell.angle_beta   90.00
_cell.angle_gamma   90.00
#
_symmetry.space_group_name_H-M   'P 1'
#
loop_
_entity.id
_entity.type
_entity.pdbx_description
1 polymer ?
#
loop_
_entity_poly.entity_id
_entity_poly.type
_entity_poly.pdbx_seq_one_letter_code
_entity_poly.pdbx_strand_id
1 'polypeptide(L)'
;MTEPYLARLARRTAEAGTVLCVGIDPTEAMLPDGWPTGLPGIERFARLVVEAAAPYAAAIKPNLAFFEAWGSAGAAALERVVAATPSGVLVIADAKRGDVETTVARQAVALYDALGADAVTVSPYLGLGALGAFLEREGRFAYVLCRTSNPGAGELQDLVVAADAATGAPAEPLHRRVARRVADAGLGDRAGLVVGATAPAELAAIRDLVPGLAFLVPGVGAQGGDAAAALAAGRAVAGPAGAGIGGGLLVNVSRGIAGAAAGPDPGTAGGGPAERIAAAARRWSSTLAVLS
;
A
#
# COMPACT_ATOMS: atom_id res chain seq x y z
N MET A 1 -17.13 -2.40 -19.60
CA MET A 1 -16.07 -1.52 -19.04
C MET A 1 -15.79 -1.97 -17.62
N THR A 2 -14.54 -2.19 -17.28
CA THR A 2 -14.12 -2.56 -15.93
C THR A 2 -14.30 -1.36 -15.01
N GLU A 3 -14.88 -1.56 -13.81
CA GLU A 3 -15.02 -0.47 -12.82
C GLU A 3 -13.65 0.09 -12.42
N PRO A 4 -13.44 1.43 -12.43
CA PRO A 4 -12.19 2.05 -12.07
C PRO A 4 -11.73 1.69 -10.64
N TYR A 5 -10.42 1.54 -10.44
CA TYR A 5 -9.84 1.21 -9.13
C TYR A 5 -10.30 2.16 -8.01
N LEU A 6 -10.27 3.48 -8.24
CA LEU A 6 -10.65 4.47 -7.22
C LEU A 6 -12.13 4.39 -6.83
N ALA A 7 -13.01 4.01 -7.77
CA ALA A 7 -14.42 3.78 -7.47
C ALA A 7 -14.61 2.55 -6.56
N ARG A 8 -13.90 1.45 -6.87
CA ARG A 8 -13.89 0.24 -6.04
C ARG A 8 -13.31 0.52 -4.66
N LEU A 9 -12.21 1.30 -4.59
CA LEU A 9 -11.62 1.71 -3.32
C LEU A 9 -12.57 2.54 -2.49
N ALA A 10 -13.22 3.54 -3.07
CA ALA A 10 -14.18 4.39 -2.37
C ALA A 10 -15.37 3.58 -1.84
N ARG A 11 -15.92 2.68 -2.66
CA ARG A 11 -16.99 1.77 -2.23
C ARG A 11 -16.55 0.90 -1.06
N ARG A 12 -15.39 0.23 -1.18
CA ARG A 12 -14.89 -0.63 -0.10
C ARG A 12 -14.56 0.17 1.17
N THR A 13 -14.00 1.36 1.04
CA THR A 13 -13.74 2.27 2.17
C THR A 13 -15.05 2.64 2.89
N ALA A 14 -16.13 2.90 2.15
CA ALA A 14 -17.44 3.17 2.72
C ALA A 14 -18.01 1.94 3.46
N GLU A 15 -17.93 0.75 2.85
CA GLU A 15 -18.42 -0.51 3.43
C GLU A 15 -17.66 -0.90 4.71
N ALA A 16 -16.33 -0.75 4.71
CA ALA A 16 -15.49 -1.06 5.85
C ALA A 16 -15.44 0.06 6.91
N GLY A 17 -15.87 1.28 6.56
CA GLY A 17 -15.80 2.47 7.41
C GLY A 17 -14.37 2.94 7.72
N THR A 18 -13.37 2.55 6.93
CA THR A 18 -11.96 2.77 7.26
C THR A 18 -11.07 2.89 6.00
N VAL A 19 -9.93 3.55 6.16
CA VAL A 19 -8.84 3.58 5.17
C VAL A 19 -7.71 2.60 5.49
N LEU A 20 -7.96 1.63 6.36
CA LEU A 20 -6.96 0.62 6.75
C LEU A 20 -6.57 -0.25 5.55
N CYS A 21 -5.26 -0.36 5.33
CA CYS A 21 -4.62 -1.34 4.47
C CYS A 21 -3.80 -2.30 5.34
N VAL A 22 -4.09 -3.60 5.29
CA VAL A 22 -3.37 -4.60 6.09
C VAL A 22 -2.16 -5.11 5.33
N GLY A 23 -0.96 -4.86 5.86
CA GLY A 23 0.29 -5.38 5.30
C GLY A 23 0.50 -6.86 5.64
N ILE A 24 0.87 -7.66 4.65
CA ILE A 24 1.17 -9.09 4.78
C ILE A 24 2.68 -9.28 4.54
N ASP A 25 3.45 -9.17 5.62
CA ASP A 25 4.92 -9.26 5.65
C ASP A 25 5.33 -10.42 6.59
N PRO A 26 5.01 -11.70 6.26
CA PRO A 26 5.15 -12.82 7.19
C PRO A 26 6.62 -13.18 7.41
N THR A 27 7.01 -13.34 8.69
CA THR A 27 8.33 -13.85 9.08
C THR A 27 8.18 -15.05 10.03
N GLU A 28 9.18 -15.93 10.10
CA GLU A 28 9.15 -17.07 11.03
C GLU A 28 9.01 -16.64 12.50
N ALA A 29 9.58 -15.47 12.86
CA ALA A 29 9.46 -14.92 14.20
C ALA A 29 8.03 -14.51 14.62
N MET A 30 7.11 -14.40 13.66
CA MET A 30 5.69 -14.09 13.91
C MET A 30 4.82 -15.33 14.02
N LEU A 31 5.36 -16.52 13.73
CA LEU A 31 4.58 -17.75 13.76
C LEU A 31 4.18 -18.08 15.20
N PRO A 32 2.93 -18.46 15.44
CA PRO A 32 2.53 -18.96 16.75
C PRO A 32 3.29 -20.23 17.15
N ASP A 33 3.51 -20.42 18.45
CA ASP A 33 4.18 -21.60 18.98
C ASP A 33 3.54 -22.90 18.50
N GLY A 34 4.38 -23.88 18.14
CA GLY A 34 3.95 -25.18 17.64
C GLY A 34 3.49 -25.19 16.17
N TRP A 35 3.60 -24.08 15.44
CA TRP A 35 3.32 -24.07 14.02
C TRP A 35 4.52 -24.59 13.20
N PRO A 36 4.26 -25.15 12.00
CA PRO A 36 5.34 -25.54 11.08
C PRO A 36 6.26 -24.34 10.79
N THR A 37 7.57 -24.58 10.76
CA THR A 37 8.56 -23.61 10.26
C THR A 37 8.65 -23.62 8.73
N GLY A 38 9.37 -22.67 8.17
CA GLY A 38 9.55 -22.58 6.72
C GLY A 38 8.29 -22.14 5.98
N LEU A 39 8.28 -22.36 4.67
CA LEU A 39 7.22 -21.91 3.78
C LEU A 39 5.81 -22.38 4.17
N PRO A 40 5.59 -23.64 4.64
CA PRO A 40 4.25 -24.05 5.08
C PRO A 40 3.69 -23.21 6.24
N GLY A 41 4.54 -22.85 7.21
CA GLY A 41 4.16 -21.96 8.31
C GLY A 41 3.91 -20.53 7.85
N ILE A 42 4.78 -20.00 7.00
CA ILE A 42 4.66 -18.67 6.39
C ILE A 42 3.35 -18.53 5.60
N GLU A 43 3.04 -19.49 4.74
CA GLU A 43 1.79 -19.48 3.97
C GLU A 43 0.55 -19.56 4.87
N ARG A 44 0.55 -20.52 5.81
CA ARG A 44 -0.54 -20.68 6.78
C ARG A 44 -0.76 -19.40 7.58
N PHE A 45 0.31 -18.77 8.04
CA PHE A 45 0.25 -17.52 8.79
C PHE A 45 -0.27 -16.35 7.96
N ALA A 46 0.25 -16.18 6.73
CA ALA A 46 -0.20 -15.14 5.82
C ALA A 46 -1.70 -15.25 5.51
N ARG A 47 -2.18 -16.46 5.26
CA ARG A 47 -3.61 -16.73 5.05
C ARG A 47 -4.44 -16.41 6.28
N LEU A 48 -3.97 -16.81 7.48
CA LEU A 48 -4.63 -16.48 8.74
C LEU A 48 -4.78 -14.96 8.92
N VAL A 49 -3.71 -14.18 8.61
CA VAL A 49 -3.76 -12.71 8.70
C VAL A 49 -4.79 -12.15 7.72
N VAL A 50 -4.82 -12.65 6.47
CA VAL A 50 -5.81 -12.24 5.48
C VAL A 50 -7.23 -12.55 5.96
N GLU A 51 -7.51 -13.79 6.34
CA GLU A 51 -8.83 -14.25 6.74
C GLU A 51 -9.37 -13.49 7.99
N ALA A 52 -8.49 -13.24 8.97
CA ALA A 52 -8.88 -12.60 10.22
C ALA A 52 -8.98 -11.06 10.11
N ALA A 53 -8.15 -10.41 9.30
CA ALA A 53 -8.04 -8.96 9.26
C ALA A 53 -8.78 -8.30 8.08
N ALA A 54 -8.93 -8.98 6.95
CA ALA A 54 -9.55 -8.42 5.74
C ALA A 54 -10.99 -7.90 5.94
N PRO A 55 -11.86 -8.50 6.79
CA PRO A 55 -13.19 -7.94 7.07
C PRO A 55 -13.17 -6.50 7.60
N TYR A 56 -12.09 -6.10 8.26
CA TYR A 56 -11.91 -4.79 8.89
C TYR A 56 -11.06 -3.82 8.06
N ALA A 57 -10.75 -4.13 6.80
CA ALA A 57 -9.83 -3.37 5.97
C ALA A 57 -10.44 -2.95 4.62
N ALA A 58 -9.97 -1.83 4.08
CA ALA A 58 -10.25 -1.43 2.70
C ALA A 58 -9.41 -2.23 1.70
N ALA A 59 -8.18 -2.60 2.08
CA ALA A 59 -7.27 -3.36 1.24
C ALA A 59 -6.35 -4.27 2.05
N ILE A 60 -5.77 -5.28 1.39
CA ILE A 60 -4.58 -5.99 1.86
C ILE A 60 -3.39 -5.64 0.96
N LYS A 61 -2.18 -5.74 1.51
CA LYS A 61 -0.95 -5.43 0.77
C LYS A 61 0.13 -6.48 1.04
N PRO A 62 0.12 -7.61 0.33
CA PRO A 62 1.20 -8.58 0.41
C PRO A 62 2.50 -7.97 -0.13
N ASN A 63 3.58 -8.13 0.65
CA ASN A 63 4.91 -7.73 0.25
C ASN A 63 5.61 -8.92 -0.41
N LEU A 64 5.85 -8.80 -1.71
CA LEU A 64 6.32 -9.90 -2.53
C LEU A 64 7.68 -10.46 -2.07
N ALA A 65 8.56 -9.62 -1.53
CA ALA A 65 9.88 -10.03 -1.09
C ALA A 65 9.86 -11.17 -0.04
N PHE A 66 8.84 -11.20 0.84
CA PHE A 66 8.70 -12.26 1.84
C PHE A 66 8.30 -13.61 1.26
N PHE A 67 7.78 -13.62 0.05
CA PHE A 67 7.43 -14.82 -0.70
C PHE A 67 8.50 -15.16 -1.74
N GLU A 68 9.03 -14.18 -2.45
CA GLU A 68 10.11 -14.35 -3.44
C GLU A 68 11.36 -14.99 -2.84
N ALA A 69 11.64 -14.75 -1.55
CA ALA A 69 12.71 -15.39 -0.81
C ALA A 69 12.63 -16.94 -0.80
N TRP A 70 11.48 -17.52 -1.09
CA TRP A 70 11.23 -18.97 -1.17
C TRP A 70 11.18 -19.49 -2.61
N GLY A 71 11.62 -18.69 -3.59
CA GLY A 71 11.64 -19.07 -5.01
C GLY A 71 10.24 -19.33 -5.58
N SER A 72 10.14 -20.27 -6.52
CA SER A 72 8.88 -20.61 -7.19
C SER A 72 7.80 -21.14 -6.23
N ALA A 73 8.19 -21.86 -5.19
CA ALA A 73 7.26 -22.34 -4.17
C ALA A 73 6.64 -21.16 -3.38
N GLY A 74 7.43 -20.13 -3.09
CA GLY A 74 6.94 -18.90 -2.46
C GLY A 74 6.00 -18.10 -3.37
N ALA A 75 6.30 -18.02 -4.67
CA ALA A 75 5.39 -17.39 -5.63
C ALA A 75 4.03 -18.11 -5.65
N ALA A 76 4.01 -19.45 -5.70
CA ALA A 76 2.78 -20.22 -5.62
C ALA A 76 2.04 -20.06 -4.29
N ALA A 77 2.77 -19.89 -3.17
CA ALA A 77 2.16 -19.59 -1.87
C ALA A 77 1.50 -18.20 -1.88
N LEU A 78 2.15 -17.19 -2.46
CA LEU A 78 1.58 -15.85 -2.62
C LEU A 78 0.27 -15.88 -3.41
N GLU A 79 0.21 -16.62 -4.52
CA GLU A 79 -1.02 -16.78 -5.30
C GLU A 79 -2.17 -17.33 -4.45
N ARG A 80 -1.90 -18.36 -3.62
CA ARG A 80 -2.90 -18.93 -2.70
C ARG A 80 -3.31 -17.96 -1.57
N VAL A 81 -2.39 -17.14 -1.08
CA VAL A 81 -2.68 -16.09 -0.08
C VAL A 81 -3.58 -15.01 -0.69
N VAL A 82 -3.28 -14.56 -1.91
CA VAL A 82 -4.10 -13.58 -2.63
C VAL A 82 -5.49 -14.16 -2.93
N ALA A 83 -5.57 -15.42 -3.38
CA ALA A 83 -6.83 -16.11 -3.65
C ALA A 83 -7.73 -16.29 -2.40
N ALA A 84 -7.14 -16.26 -1.19
CA ALA A 84 -7.89 -16.31 0.07
C ALA A 84 -8.51 -14.94 0.46
N THR A 85 -8.24 -13.87 -0.29
CA THR A 85 -8.79 -12.54 0.00
C THR A 85 -10.29 -12.52 -0.27
N PRO A 86 -11.12 -12.07 0.68
CA PRO A 86 -12.56 -11.95 0.47
C PRO A 86 -12.89 -11.01 -0.69
N SER A 87 -13.96 -11.34 -1.42
CA SER A 87 -14.48 -10.51 -2.49
C SER A 87 -14.75 -9.08 -2.01
N GLY A 88 -14.38 -8.09 -2.81
CA GLY A 88 -14.56 -6.67 -2.51
C GLY A 88 -13.39 -6.04 -1.74
N VAL A 89 -12.52 -6.82 -1.09
CA VAL A 89 -11.28 -6.30 -0.48
C VAL A 89 -10.21 -6.16 -1.56
N LEU A 90 -9.61 -4.97 -1.68
CA LEU A 90 -8.62 -4.71 -2.72
C LEU A 90 -7.26 -5.32 -2.38
N VAL A 91 -6.56 -5.81 -3.41
CA VAL A 91 -5.21 -6.39 -3.29
C VAL A 91 -4.18 -5.44 -3.89
N ILE A 92 -3.20 -5.02 -3.10
CA ILE A 92 -2.09 -4.19 -3.54
C ILE A 92 -0.81 -5.03 -3.52
N ALA A 93 -0.25 -5.36 -4.67
CA ALA A 93 1.04 -6.03 -4.75
C ALA A 93 2.18 -5.04 -4.38
N ASP A 94 2.78 -5.22 -3.20
CA ASP A 94 3.93 -4.41 -2.80
C ASP A 94 5.22 -4.98 -3.42
N ALA A 95 5.45 -4.59 -4.68
CA ALA A 95 6.45 -5.17 -5.57
C ALA A 95 7.59 -4.21 -5.91
N LYS A 96 7.35 -2.90 -5.82
CA LYS A 96 8.30 -1.82 -6.14
C LYS A 96 8.99 -2.01 -7.50
N ARG A 97 8.21 -2.46 -8.50
CA ARG A 97 8.74 -2.76 -9.84
C ARG A 97 9.02 -1.46 -10.62
N GLY A 98 9.92 -1.56 -11.57
CA GLY A 98 10.29 -0.49 -12.49
C GLY A 98 11.47 -0.98 -13.33
N ASP A 99 11.34 -0.87 -14.65
CA ASP A 99 12.34 -1.34 -15.62
C ASP A 99 12.07 -0.66 -16.98
N VAL A 100 12.77 -1.05 -18.02
CA VAL A 100 12.46 -0.64 -19.39
C VAL A 100 11.12 -1.23 -19.86
N GLU A 101 10.49 -0.57 -20.81
CA GLU A 101 9.10 -0.78 -21.25
C GLU A 101 8.74 -2.26 -21.49
N THR A 102 9.56 -3.02 -22.21
CA THR A 102 9.31 -4.45 -22.50
C THR A 102 9.29 -5.33 -21.25
N THR A 103 10.15 -5.04 -20.29
CA THR A 103 10.23 -5.74 -19.00
C THR A 103 9.03 -5.37 -18.13
N VAL A 104 8.69 -4.07 -18.07
CA VAL A 104 7.50 -3.59 -17.32
C VAL A 104 6.21 -4.21 -17.84
N ALA A 105 6.10 -4.43 -19.16
CA ALA A 105 4.95 -5.12 -19.74
C ALA A 105 4.81 -6.56 -19.21
N ARG A 106 5.91 -7.29 -19.02
CA ARG A 106 5.89 -8.64 -18.42
C ARG A 106 5.61 -8.61 -16.92
N GLN A 107 6.15 -7.62 -16.22
CA GLN A 107 5.83 -7.41 -14.79
C GLN A 107 4.34 -7.08 -14.59
N ALA A 108 3.73 -6.28 -15.46
CA ALA A 108 2.30 -5.97 -15.40
C ALA A 108 1.43 -7.22 -15.63
N VAL A 109 1.77 -8.07 -16.60
CA VAL A 109 1.10 -9.38 -16.80
C VAL A 109 1.21 -10.25 -15.54
N ALA A 110 2.40 -10.35 -14.95
CA ALA A 110 2.61 -11.19 -13.75
C ALA A 110 1.78 -10.69 -12.55
N LEU A 111 1.72 -9.37 -12.33
CA LEU A 111 1.09 -8.80 -11.13
C LEU A 111 -0.42 -8.57 -11.31
N TYR A 112 -0.86 -8.08 -12.46
CA TYR A 112 -2.27 -7.79 -12.69
C TYR A 112 -3.06 -8.99 -13.22
N ASP A 113 -2.48 -9.73 -14.19
CA ASP A 113 -3.23 -10.76 -14.89
C ASP A 113 -3.08 -12.13 -14.21
N ALA A 114 -1.86 -12.52 -13.80
CA ALA A 114 -1.60 -13.81 -13.15
C ALA A 114 -1.89 -13.76 -11.65
N LEU A 115 -1.31 -12.81 -10.90
CA LEU A 115 -1.54 -12.69 -9.45
C LEU A 115 -2.92 -12.12 -9.13
N GLY A 116 -3.53 -11.32 -10.02
CA GLY A 116 -4.84 -10.71 -9.82
C GLY A 116 -4.83 -9.43 -8.96
N ALA A 117 -3.67 -8.80 -8.75
CA ALA A 117 -3.59 -7.58 -7.95
C ALA A 117 -4.42 -6.43 -8.57
N ASP A 118 -5.10 -5.65 -7.73
CA ASP A 118 -5.86 -4.46 -8.14
C ASP A 118 -4.96 -3.26 -8.32
N ALA A 119 -3.90 -3.16 -7.51
CA ALA A 119 -2.88 -2.13 -7.60
C ALA A 119 -1.48 -2.71 -7.34
N VAL A 120 -0.45 -1.98 -7.77
CA VAL A 120 0.96 -2.33 -7.57
C VAL A 120 1.76 -1.14 -7.07
N THR A 121 2.84 -1.36 -6.32
CA THR A 121 3.82 -0.31 -6.04
C THR A 121 4.93 -0.33 -7.09
N VAL A 122 5.30 0.85 -7.60
CA VAL A 122 6.26 1.00 -8.70
C VAL A 122 7.32 2.06 -8.40
N SER A 123 8.53 1.87 -8.93
CA SER A 123 9.63 2.82 -8.81
C SER A 123 9.67 3.75 -10.03
N PRO A 124 9.70 5.08 -9.84
CA PRO A 124 9.78 6.03 -10.96
C PRO A 124 11.21 6.28 -11.45
N TYR A 125 12.21 5.55 -10.94
CA TYR A 125 13.61 5.87 -11.18
C TYR A 125 14.03 5.87 -12.66
N LEU A 126 13.40 5.01 -13.49
CA LEU A 126 13.62 4.96 -14.93
C LEU A 126 12.68 5.90 -15.71
N GLY A 127 11.93 6.77 -15.02
CA GLY A 127 10.96 7.68 -15.62
C GLY A 127 9.54 7.11 -15.67
N LEU A 128 8.54 8.01 -15.68
CA LEU A 128 7.13 7.61 -15.70
C LEU A 128 6.73 6.95 -17.03
N GLY A 129 7.34 7.34 -18.15
CA GLY A 129 7.07 6.73 -19.45
C GLY A 129 7.40 5.24 -19.49
N ALA A 130 8.43 4.80 -18.76
CA ALA A 130 8.78 3.39 -18.65
C ALA A 130 7.71 2.57 -17.92
N LEU A 131 6.83 3.20 -17.12
CA LEU A 131 5.77 2.54 -16.35
C LEU A 131 4.46 2.36 -17.16
N GLY A 132 4.42 2.69 -18.45
CA GLY A 132 3.21 2.70 -19.27
C GLY A 132 2.34 1.47 -19.11
N ALA A 133 2.90 0.27 -19.16
CA ALA A 133 2.14 -0.97 -19.05
C ALA A 133 1.44 -1.17 -17.68
N PHE A 134 1.92 -0.54 -16.61
CA PHE A 134 1.20 -0.49 -15.33
C PHE A 134 0.10 0.57 -15.32
N LEU A 135 0.31 1.69 -16.00
CA LEU A 135 -0.56 2.86 -15.97
C LEU A 135 -1.72 2.76 -16.97
N GLU A 136 -1.60 1.92 -18.00
CA GLU A 136 -2.58 1.80 -19.08
C GLU A 136 -3.56 0.63 -18.89
N ARG A 137 -3.38 -0.20 -17.87
CA ARG A 137 -4.28 -1.33 -17.58
C ARG A 137 -5.62 -0.82 -17.04
N GLU A 138 -6.69 -1.06 -17.80
CA GLU A 138 -8.06 -0.67 -17.42
C GLU A 138 -8.45 -1.28 -16.07
N GLY A 139 -9.01 -0.47 -15.18
CA GLY A 139 -9.44 -0.90 -13.85
C GLY A 139 -8.30 -1.21 -12.86
N ARG A 140 -7.04 -1.05 -13.25
CA ARG A 140 -5.87 -1.25 -12.39
C ARG A 140 -5.25 0.09 -11.96
N PHE A 141 -4.34 0.04 -10.97
CA PHE A 141 -3.77 1.24 -10.38
C PHE A 141 -2.30 1.05 -10.00
N ALA A 142 -1.50 2.12 -10.08
CA ALA A 142 -0.10 2.09 -9.65
C ALA A 142 0.17 3.13 -8.56
N TYR A 143 0.78 2.71 -7.45
CA TYR A 143 1.31 3.60 -6.43
C TYR A 143 2.79 3.84 -6.67
N VAL A 144 3.13 5.04 -7.10
CA VAL A 144 4.50 5.45 -7.43
C VAL A 144 5.25 5.80 -6.14
N LEU A 145 6.44 5.22 -5.91
CA LEU A 145 7.29 5.58 -4.79
C LEU A 145 7.64 7.08 -4.87
N CYS A 146 7.38 7.81 -3.79
CA CYS A 146 7.61 9.25 -3.68
C CYS A 146 8.52 9.56 -2.49
N ARG A 147 7.97 9.72 -1.28
CA ARG A 147 8.75 9.89 -0.06
C ARG A 147 8.50 8.68 0.85
N THR A 148 9.47 7.79 0.92
CA THR A 148 9.31 6.52 1.64
C THR A 148 9.62 6.64 3.13
N SER A 149 9.20 5.65 3.94
CA SER A 149 9.29 5.70 5.41
C SER A 149 10.59 5.16 6.00
N ASN A 150 11.52 4.63 5.18
CA ASN A 150 12.77 4.06 5.65
C ASN A 150 13.78 5.12 6.09
N PRO A 151 14.68 4.84 7.07
CA PRO A 151 15.63 5.82 7.60
C PRO A 151 16.55 6.46 6.56
N GLY A 152 16.97 5.74 5.51
CA GLY A 152 17.86 6.27 4.47
C GLY A 152 17.15 7.00 3.33
N ALA A 153 15.83 7.18 3.39
CA ALA A 153 15.07 7.77 2.28
C ALA A 153 15.58 9.15 1.85
N GLY A 154 16.02 9.98 2.82
CA GLY A 154 16.51 11.33 2.56
C GLY A 154 17.79 11.40 1.73
N GLU A 155 18.64 10.35 1.74
CA GLU A 155 19.89 10.34 0.99
C GLU A 155 19.69 10.60 -0.51
N LEU A 156 18.59 10.14 -1.07
CA LEU A 156 18.22 10.35 -2.47
C LEU A 156 16.99 11.26 -2.61
N GLN A 157 15.94 11.01 -1.82
CA GLN A 157 14.63 11.61 -2.06
C GLN A 157 14.55 13.07 -1.62
N ASP A 158 15.42 13.52 -0.71
CA ASP A 158 15.51 14.91 -0.25
C ASP A 158 16.58 15.74 -1.02
N LEU A 159 17.31 15.13 -1.97
CA LEU A 159 18.22 15.87 -2.85
C LEU A 159 17.44 16.92 -3.64
N VAL A 160 17.97 18.15 -3.61
CA VAL A 160 17.38 19.26 -4.37
C VAL A 160 17.77 19.12 -5.84
N VAL A 161 16.77 18.93 -6.70
CA VAL A 161 16.96 18.98 -8.16
C VAL A 161 16.79 20.40 -8.67
N ALA A 162 17.57 20.77 -9.66
CA ALA A 162 17.55 22.11 -10.24
C ALA A 162 16.16 22.41 -10.86
N ALA A 163 15.86 23.70 -11.02
CA ALA A 163 14.71 24.16 -11.80
C ALA A 163 14.81 23.64 -13.24
N ASP A 164 13.66 23.26 -13.78
CA ASP A 164 13.53 22.76 -15.15
C ASP A 164 12.77 23.78 -16.01
N ALA A 165 13.50 24.52 -16.85
CA ALA A 165 12.91 25.52 -17.70
C ALA A 165 11.94 24.95 -18.76
N ALA A 166 12.10 23.69 -19.16
CA ALA A 166 11.23 23.05 -20.14
C ALA A 166 9.84 22.73 -19.59
N THR A 167 9.76 22.42 -18.30
CA THR A 167 8.49 22.10 -17.62
C THR A 167 8.01 23.22 -16.70
N GLY A 168 8.82 24.26 -16.48
CA GLY A 168 8.54 25.34 -15.53
C GLY A 168 8.63 24.90 -14.06
N ALA A 169 9.13 23.70 -13.78
CA ALA A 169 9.25 23.19 -12.41
C ALA A 169 10.38 23.94 -11.65
N PRO A 170 10.14 24.39 -10.39
CA PRO A 170 11.15 25.08 -9.59
C PRO A 170 12.25 24.13 -9.12
N ALA A 171 13.32 24.67 -8.54
CA ALA A 171 14.26 23.87 -7.76
C ALA A 171 13.52 23.31 -6.53
N GLU A 172 13.54 22.00 -6.32
CA GLU A 172 12.75 21.33 -5.28
C GLU A 172 13.35 19.96 -4.93
N PRO A 173 13.05 19.38 -3.73
CA PRO A 173 13.43 18.02 -3.42
C PRO A 173 12.94 17.01 -4.45
N LEU A 174 13.73 15.95 -4.68
CA LEU A 174 13.40 14.94 -5.71
C LEU A 174 12.01 14.32 -5.48
N HIS A 175 11.63 14.03 -4.23
CA HIS A 175 10.29 13.49 -3.94
C HIS A 175 9.16 14.44 -4.39
N ARG A 176 9.33 15.76 -4.27
CA ARG A 176 8.33 16.73 -4.75
C ARG A 176 8.29 16.77 -6.28
N ARG A 177 9.47 16.68 -6.93
CA ARG A 177 9.54 16.56 -8.40
C ARG A 177 8.79 15.30 -8.89
N VAL A 178 8.95 14.15 -8.20
CA VAL A 178 8.20 12.93 -8.54
C VAL A 178 6.70 13.17 -8.39
N ALA A 179 6.24 13.75 -7.28
CA ALA A 179 4.83 14.03 -7.05
C ALA A 179 4.24 14.93 -8.16
N ARG A 180 4.92 16.02 -8.47
CA ARG A 180 4.54 16.95 -9.55
C ARG A 180 4.44 16.23 -10.90
N ARG A 181 5.45 15.44 -11.26
CA ARG A 181 5.47 14.71 -12.53
C ARG A 181 4.29 13.74 -12.69
N VAL A 182 3.88 13.06 -11.60
CA VAL A 182 2.68 12.18 -11.62
C VAL A 182 1.40 13.00 -11.81
N ALA A 183 1.28 14.15 -11.15
CA ALA A 183 0.12 15.01 -11.28
C ALA A 183 0.03 15.65 -12.68
N ASP A 184 1.15 16.22 -13.18
CA ASP A 184 1.22 16.89 -14.47
C ASP A 184 0.98 15.94 -15.67
N ALA A 185 1.28 14.65 -15.49
CA ALA A 185 0.98 13.62 -16.50
C ALA A 185 -0.53 13.28 -16.60
N GLY A 186 -1.39 13.87 -15.75
CA GLY A 186 -2.83 13.62 -15.78
C GLY A 186 -3.24 12.20 -15.37
N LEU A 187 -2.42 11.52 -14.58
CA LEU A 187 -2.60 10.11 -14.21
C LEU A 187 -3.41 9.89 -12.93
N GLY A 188 -4.10 10.89 -12.41
CA GLY A 188 -4.78 10.82 -11.11
C GLY A 188 -5.88 9.76 -10.99
N ASP A 189 -6.38 9.23 -12.10
CA ASP A 189 -7.31 8.11 -12.18
C ASP A 189 -6.63 6.74 -12.23
N ARG A 190 -5.32 6.68 -12.51
CA ARG A 190 -4.53 5.46 -12.74
C ARG A 190 -3.27 5.36 -11.87
N ALA A 191 -2.85 6.47 -11.27
CA ALA A 191 -1.68 6.50 -10.38
C ALA A 191 -1.92 7.34 -9.14
N GLY A 192 -1.30 6.90 -8.03
CA GLY A 192 -1.16 7.61 -6.77
C GLY A 192 0.28 7.56 -6.29
N LEU A 193 0.51 7.98 -5.06
CA LEU A 193 1.85 8.06 -4.48
C LEU A 193 1.99 7.17 -3.25
N VAL A 194 3.18 6.61 -3.04
CA VAL A 194 3.60 6.08 -1.74
C VAL A 194 4.28 7.20 -0.96
N VAL A 195 3.66 7.62 0.16
CA VAL A 195 4.19 8.69 1.03
C VAL A 195 4.19 8.21 2.47
N GLY A 196 5.37 8.11 3.10
CA GLY A 196 5.53 7.54 4.43
C GLY A 196 4.98 8.42 5.55
N ALA A 197 4.37 7.80 6.57
CA ALA A 197 3.86 8.47 7.77
C ALA A 197 4.96 8.93 8.73
N THR A 198 6.22 8.52 8.53
CA THR A 198 7.37 8.90 9.38
C THR A 198 7.89 10.31 9.09
N ALA A 199 7.38 10.95 8.04
CA ALA A 199 7.73 12.30 7.60
C ALA A 199 6.44 13.14 7.43
N PRO A 200 5.74 13.51 8.52
CA PRO A 200 4.41 14.15 8.46
C PRO A 200 4.43 15.54 7.81
N ALA A 201 5.52 16.29 7.94
CA ALA A 201 5.66 17.59 7.29
C ALA A 201 5.76 17.44 5.76
N GLU A 202 6.51 16.47 5.28
CA GLU A 202 6.63 16.15 3.86
C GLU A 202 5.33 15.58 3.31
N LEU A 203 4.63 14.75 4.09
CA LEU A 203 3.30 14.23 3.72
C LEU A 203 2.32 15.38 3.46
N ALA A 204 2.24 16.35 4.39
CA ALA A 204 1.39 17.54 4.25
C ALA A 204 1.82 18.39 3.04
N ALA A 205 3.12 18.67 2.89
CA ALA A 205 3.64 19.45 1.78
C ALA A 205 3.43 18.80 0.41
N ILE A 206 3.47 17.46 0.34
CA ILE A 206 3.14 16.72 -0.89
C ILE A 206 1.63 16.77 -1.14
N ARG A 207 0.78 16.68 -0.11
CA ARG A 207 -0.68 16.82 -0.28
C ARG A 207 -1.04 18.19 -0.83
N ASP A 208 -0.46 19.27 -0.29
CA ASP A 208 -0.69 20.64 -0.78
C ASP A 208 -0.26 20.78 -2.26
N LEU A 209 0.84 20.14 -2.64
CA LEU A 209 1.34 20.16 -4.00
C LEU A 209 0.44 19.41 -4.98
N VAL A 210 -0.13 18.27 -4.56
CA VAL A 210 -0.90 17.36 -5.42
C VAL A 210 -2.23 16.95 -4.77
N PRO A 211 -3.18 17.90 -4.62
CA PRO A 211 -4.40 17.71 -3.84
C PRO A 211 -5.35 16.62 -4.37
N GLY A 212 -5.16 16.18 -5.62
CA GLY A 212 -6.02 15.22 -6.31
C GLY A 212 -5.49 13.79 -6.38
N LEU A 213 -4.27 13.49 -5.92
CA LEU A 213 -3.70 12.15 -6.03
C LEU A 213 -4.05 11.26 -4.82
N ALA A 214 -4.31 9.98 -5.08
CA ALA A 214 -4.45 8.97 -4.04
C ALA A 214 -3.10 8.68 -3.35
N PHE A 215 -3.12 8.44 -2.03
CA PHE A 215 -1.91 8.12 -1.26
C PHE A 215 -2.01 6.74 -0.60
N LEU A 216 -0.94 5.96 -0.74
CA LEU A 216 -0.64 4.80 0.08
C LEU A 216 0.39 5.24 1.13
N VAL A 217 0.00 5.20 2.41
CA VAL A 217 0.80 5.74 3.52
C VAL A 217 1.30 4.60 4.42
N PRO A 218 2.51 4.06 4.19
CA PRO A 218 3.15 3.10 5.07
C PRO A 218 3.84 3.78 6.26
N GLY A 219 4.19 2.99 7.28
CA GLY A 219 5.03 3.43 8.40
C GLY A 219 4.27 3.82 9.65
N VAL A 220 2.94 3.68 9.69
CA VAL A 220 2.13 3.92 10.89
C VAL A 220 2.33 2.77 11.90
N GLY A 221 2.37 3.11 13.17
CA GLY A 221 2.54 2.16 14.28
C GLY A 221 4.00 1.75 14.49
N ALA A 222 4.39 0.53 14.14
CA ALA A 222 5.69 -0.05 14.46
C ALA A 222 6.92 0.70 13.92
N GLN A 223 6.75 1.61 12.96
CA GLN A 223 7.82 2.51 12.46
C GLN A 223 7.74 3.92 13.07
N GLY A 224 6.82 4.15 14.01
CA GLY A 224 6.68 5.44 14.71
C GLY A 224 5.87 6.51 13.98
N GLY A 225 5.27 6.19 12.82
CA GLY A 225 4.41 7.12 12.09
C GLY A 225 3.10 7.39 12.82
N ASP A 226 2.64 8.64 12.76
CA ASP A 226 1.43 9.12 13.41
C ASP A 226 0.19 8.87 12.51
N ALA A 227 -0.77 8.11 13.03
CA ALA A 227 -2.02 7.80 12.35
C ALA A 227 -2.90 9.05 12.15
N ALA A 228 -2.93 9.96 13.14
CA ALA A 228 -3.73 11.20 13.05
C ALA A 228 -3.17 12.13 11.97
N ALA A 229 -1.84 12.28 11.90
CA ALA A 229 -1.20 13.05 10.83
C ALA A 229 -1.44 12.42 9.45
N ALA A 230 -1.39 11.08 9.35
CA ALA A 230 -1.68 10.36 8.11
C ALA A 230 -3.13 10.58 7.65
N LEU A 231 -4.11 10.57 8.56
CA LEU A 231 -5.51 10.85 8.25
C LEU A 231 -5.72 12.32 7.85
N ALA A 232 -5.12 13.26 8.57
CA ALA A 232 -5.30 14.69 8.34
C ALA A 232 -4.73 15.13 6.98
N ALA A 233 -3.53 14.66 6.61
CA ALA A 233 -2.83 15.08 5.41
C ALA A 233 -2.90 14.06 4.25
N GLY A 234 -3.32 12.82 4.49
CA GLY A 234 -3.27 11.78 3.47
C GLY A 234 -4.44 11.77 2.48
N ARG A 235 -5.61 12.33 2.85
CA ARG A 235 -6.82 12.31 2.01
C ARG A 235 -6.71 13.31 0.85
N ALA A 236 -7.05 12.88 -0.37
CA ALA A 236 -7.23 13.81 -1.48
C ALA A 236 -8.49 14.66 -1.28
N VAL A 237 -8.41 15.92 -1.68
CA VAL A 237 -9.51 16.91 -1.58
C VAL A 237 -9.98 17.40 -2.95
N ALA A 238 -9.40 16.89 -4.02
CA ALA A 238 -9.73 17.24 -5.39
C ALA A 238 -9.55 16.02 -6.32
N GLY A 239 -9.88 16.18 -7.58
CA GLY A 239 -9.68 15.16 -8.63
C GLY A 239 -10.46 13.87 -8.41
N PRO A 240 -10.15 12.80 -9.18
CA PRO A 240 -10.85 11.51 -9.09
C PRO A 240 -10.76 10.86 -7.71
N ALA A 241 -9.60 10.96 -7.03
CA ALA A 241 -9.43 10.40 -5.69
C ALA A 241 -10.25 11.16 -4.64
N GLY A 242 -10.31 12.50 -4.71
CA GLY A 242 -11.05 13.33 -3.77
C GLY A 242 -12.58 13.23 -3.91
N ALA A 243 -13.08 12.78 -5.06
CA ALA A 243 -14.50 12.59 -5.29
C ALA A 243 -15.10 11.40 -4.51
N GLY A 244 -14.25 10.45 -4.07
CA GLY A 244 -14.69 9.24 -3.36
C GLY A 244 -14.52 9.34 -1.85
N ILE A 245 -15.31 8.54 -1.12
CA ILE A 245 -15.17 8.38 0.33
C ILE A 245 -13.75 7.93 0.68
N GLY A 246 -13.14 8.58 1.67
CA GLY A 246 -11.75 8.32 2.07
C GLY A 246 -10.69 9.06 1.26
N GLY A 247 -11.08 9.77 0.18
CA GLY A 247 -10.13 10.57 -0.62
C GLY A 247 -8.98 9.75 -1.20
N GLY A 248 -9.21 8.49 -1.60
CA GLY A 248 -8.19 7.61 -2.16
C GLY A 248 -7.03 7.27 -1.20
N LEU A 249 -7.18 7.56 0.10
CA LEU A 249 -6.19 7.25 1.12
C LEU A 249 -6.23 5.77 1.50
N LEU A 250 -5.04 5.17 1.62
CA LEU A 250 -4.82 3.89 2.29
C LEU A 250 -3.66 4.04 3.28
N VAL A 251 -3.92 3.72 4.55
CA VAL A 251 -2.90 3.71 5.61
C VAL A 251 -2.50 2.27 5.91
N ASN A 252 -1.22 1.94 5.64
CA ASN A 252 -0.75 0.56 5.77
C ASN A 252 -0.24 0.26 7.17
N VAL A 253 -0.83 -0.77 7.79
CA VAL A 253 -0.41 -1.34 9.07
C VAL A 253 -0.12 -2.83 8.89
N SER A 254 1.09 -3.28 9.23
CA SER A 254 1.52 -4.70 9.14
C SER A 254 1.76 -5.29 10.53
N ARG A 255 2.91 -5.00 11.14
CA ARG A 255 3.31 -5.59 12.43
C ARG A 255 2.33 -5.31 13.58
N GLY A 256 1.65 -4.16 13.58
CA GLY A 256 0.62 -3.81 14.56
C GLY A 256 -0.62 -4.69 14.52
N ILE A 257 -0.80 -5.47 13.45
CA ILE A 257 -1.90 -6.43 13.29
C ILE A 257 -1.37 -7.85 13.32
N ALA A 258 -0.45 -8.21 12.44
CA ALA A 258 0.09 -9.56 12.33
C ALA A 258 0.84 -10.00 13.61
N GLY A 259 1.58 -9.10 14.25
CA GLY A 259 2.30 -9.38 15.50
C GLY A 259 1.42 -9.75 16.68
N ALA A 260 0.13 -9.42 16.66
CA ALA A 260 -0.82 -9.84 17.70
C ALA A 260 -1.02 -11.37 17.75
N ALA A 261 -0.61 -12.10 16.71
CA ALA A 261 -0.69 -13.56 16.70
C ALA A 261 0.19 -14.23 17.77
N ALA A 262 1.37 -13.64 18.07
CA ALA A 262 2.40 -14.27 18.90
C ALA A 262 2.16 -14.20 20.42
N GLY A 263 1.25 -13.35 20.91
CA GLY A 263 1.03 -13.20 22.35
C GLY A 263 -0.24 -12.43 22.72
N PRO A 264 -0.65 -12.45 24.01
CA PRO A 264 -1.78 -11.66 24.45
C PRO A 264 -1.44 -10.17 24.31
N ASP A 265 -2.23 -9.46 23.54
CA ASP A 265 -2.23 -8.00 23.51
C ASP A 265 -2.82 -7.48 24.85
N PRO A 266 -2.28 -6.38 25.45
CA PRO A 266 -2.81 -5.80 26.68
C PRO A 266 -4.26 -5.33 26.59
N GLY A 267 -5.20 -6.13 26.33
CA GLY A 267 -6.63 -5.83 26.13
C GLY A 267 -7.43 -7.01 25.60
N THR A 268 -6.76 -8.13 25.27
CA THR A 268 -7.40 -9.38 24.87
C THR A 268 -6.96 -10.51 25.80
N ALA A 269 -7.62 -10.66 26.92
CA ALA A 269 -7.46 -11.81 27.79
C ALA A 269 -8.10 -13.04 27.11
N GLY A 270 -7.26 -13.93 26.56
CA GLY A 270 -7.68 -15.22 26.00
C GLY A 270 -8.12 -15.12 24.53
N GLY A 271 -7.85 -16.16 23.80
CA GLY A 271 -8.23 -16.29 22.38
C GLY A 271 -7.09 -16.82 21.53
N GLY A 272 -7.44 -17.50 20.42
CA GLY A 272 -6.48 -18.02 19.46
C GLY A 272 -5.82 -16.89 18.62
N PRO A 273 -4.77 -17.24 17.85
CA PRO A 273 -4.08 -16.27 16.98
C PRO A 273 -5.03 -15.51 16.05
N ALA A 274 -6.04 -16.16 15.48
CA ALA A 274 -7.03 -15.53 14.62
C ALA A 274 -7.83 -14.44 15.32
N GLU A 275 -8.30 -14.72 16.55
CA GLU A 275 -9.10 -13.77 17.34
C GLU A 275 -8.27 -12.54 17.75
N ARG A 276 -7.00 -12.74 18.08
CA ARG A 276 -6.08 -11.64 18.41
C ARG A 276 -5.79 -10.76 17.21
N ILE A 277 -5.54 -11.35 16.02
CA ILE A 277 -5.37 -10.62 14.76
C ILE A 277 -6.64 -9.82 14.43
N ALA A 278 -7.82 -10.45 14.51
CA ALA A 278 -9.09 -9.78 14.24
C ALA A 278 -9.35 -8.61 15.20
N ALA A 279 -9.05 -8.78 16.50
CA ALA A 279 -9.17 -7.71 17.48
C ALA A 279 -8.20 -6.54 17.19
N ALA A 280 -6.96 -6.83 16.83
CA ALA A 280 -5.99 -5.81 16.43
C ALA A 280 -6.44 -5.07 15.15
N ALA A 281 -6.91 -5.80 14.13
CA ALA A 281 -7.42 -5.22 12.90
C ALA A 281 -8.64 -4.31 13.17
N ARG A 282 -9.56 -4.72 14.04
CA ARG A 282 -10.72 -3.92 14.46
C ARG A 282 -10.29 -2.61 15.15
N ARG A 283 -9.31 -2.67 16.08
CA ARG A 283 -8.78 -1.46 16.72
C ARG A 283 -8.16 -0.51 15.70
N TRP A 284 -7.34 -1.00 14.80
CA TRP A 284 -6.75 -0.18 13.74
C TRP A 284 -7.80 0.37 12.77
N SER A 285 -8.82 -0.42 12.43
CA SER A 285 -9.94 0.05 11.62
C SER A 285 -10.65 1.23 12.30
N SER A 286 -10.91 1.16 13.60
CA SER A 286 -11.50 2.26 14.37
C SER A 286 -10.59 3.48 14.47
N THR A 287 -9.27 3.28 14.65
CA THR A 287 -8.28 4.37 14.65
C THR A 287 -8.20 5.09 13.31
N LEU A 288 -8.35 4.34 12.21
CA LEU A 288 -8.28 4.82 10.84
C LEU A 288 -9.66 4.98 10.20
N ALA A 289 -10.68 5.22 11.02
CA ALA A 289 -12.04 5.40 10.56
C ALA A 289 -12.15 6.59 9.61
N VAL A 290 -12.97 6.45 8.58
CA VAL A 290 -13.37 7.55 7.71
C VAL A 290 -14.38 8.36 8.49
N LEU A 291 -14.01 9.59 8.87
CA LEU A 291 -14.97 10.54 9.38
C LEU A 291 -15.90 10.94 8.22
N SER A 292 -17.17 10.68 8.39
CA SER A 292 -18.24 11.07 7.47
C SER A 292 -18.32 12.59 7.34
#